data_d0b0dffddd8fd0e60de7fc041c0d878e
#
_entry.id   d0b0dffddd8fd0e60de7fc041c0d878e
#
_cell.length_a   1.000
_cell.length_b   1.000
_cell.length_c   1.000
_cell.angle_alpha   90.00
_cell.angle_beta   90.00
_cell.angle_gamma   90.00
#
_symmetry.space_group_name_H-M   'P 1'
#
loop_
_entity.id
_entity.type
_entity.pdbx_description
1 polymer ?
#
loop_
_entity_poly.entity_id
_entity_poly.type
_entity_poly.pdbx_seq_one_letter_code
_entity_poly.pdbx_strand_id
1 'polypeptide(L)'
;MPMSRRLRWYLDARGVDYEVLPHLRTQTSLQTAREAHIAPERLAKSVLLEDEQGYLMAILPASRRIELGRLERELGRNLELATEPELVERFRDCEVGAVPALGEAFGIRTLIDDTLLVAEDIYFEAGDHEDLVHVNGDSFRELMADAMHGSFSLPQA
;
A
#
# COMPACT_ATOMS: atom_id res chain seq x y z
N MET A 1 -13.25 -12.03 6.59
CA MET A 1 -11.91 -12.49 6.15
C MET A 1 -10.90 -11.96 7.13
N PRO A 2 -10.01 -12.77 7.68
CA PRO A 2 -9.02 -12.30 8.64
C PRO A 2 -7.85 -11.58 7.94
N MET A 3 -6.94 -11.05 8.73
CA MET A 3 -5.69 -10.47 8.24
C MET A 3 -5.00 -11.42 7.25
N SER A 4 -4.42 -10.85 6.19
CA SER A 4 -3.71 -11.63 5.17
C SER A 4 -2.60 -12.49 5.80
N ARG A 5 -2.60 -13.78 5.46
CA ARG A 5 -1.58 -14.74 5.93
C ARG A 5 -0.22 -14.43 5.31
N ARG A 6 -0.20 -14.03 4.04
CA ARG A 6 1.04 -13.65 3.35
C ARG A 6 1.69 -12.46 4.01
N LEU A 7 0.89 -11.45 4.36
CA LEU A 7 1.38 -10.27 5.05
C LEU A 7 1.97 -10.66 6.40
N ARG A 8 1.23 -11.43 7.20
CA ARG A 8 1.68 -11.86 8.53
C ARG A 8 2.99 -12.63 8.44
N TRP A 9 3.04 -13.60 7.56
CA TRP A 9 4.23 -14.41 7.37
C TRP A 9 5.43 -13.55 6.96
N TYR A 10 5.22 -12.62 6.06
CA TYR A 10 6.29 -11.74 5.58
C TYR A 10 6.85 -10.85 6.68
N LEU A 11 5.98 -10.21 7.45
CA LEU A 11 6.39 -9.34 8.57
C LEU A 11 7.12 -10.13 9.65
N ASP A 12 6.61 -11.30 10.00
CA ASP A 12 7.22 -12.16 11.01
C ASP A 12 8.58 -12.69 10.55
N ALA A 13 8.68 -13.08 9.28
CA ALA A 13 9.95 -13.58 8.73
C ALA A 13 11.02 -12.49 8.67
N ARG A 14 10.62 -11.23 8.55
CA ARG A 14 11.54 -10.08 8.55
C ARG A 14 11.87 -9.59 9.96
N GLY A 15 11.22 -10.14 10.98
CA GLY A 15 11.45 -9.71 12.35
C GLY A 15 11.00 -8.28 12.64
N VAL A 16 10.03 -7.79 11.90
CA VAL A 16 9.52 -6.42 12.05
C VAL A 16 8.53 -6.36 13.20
N ASP A 17 8.73 -5.39 14.10
CA ASP A 17 7.75 -5.11 15.14
C ASP A 17 6.60 -4.35 14.55
N TYR A 18 5.38 -4.86 14.75
CA TYR A 18 4.17 -4.21 14.25
C TYR A 18 3.01 -4.40 15.22
N GLU A 19 2.07 -3.48 15.14
CA GLU A 19 0.82 -3.56 15.89
C GLU A 19 -0.33 -3.76 14.92
N VAL A 20 -1.37 -4.44 15.35
CA VAL A 20 -2.61 -4.58 14.58
C VAL A 20 -3.68 -3.77 15.30
N LEU A 21 -4.26 -2.79 14.62
CA LEU A 21 -5.26 -1.87 15.17
C LEU A 21 -6.60 -2.11 14.50
N PRO A 22 -7.65 -2.49 15.25
CA PRO A 22 -8.97 -2.65 14.67
C PRO A 22 -9.61 -1.32 14.33
N HIS A 23 -10.42 -1.30 13.28
CA HIS A 23 -11.25 -0.16 12.93
C HIS A 23 -12.59 -0.64 12.38
N LEU A 24 -13.59 0.23 12.36
CA LEU A 24 -14.86 -0.09 11.75
C LEU A 24 -14.68 -0.21 10.23
N ARG A 25 -15.46 -1.09 9.62
CA ARG A 25 -15.37 -1.34 8.19
C ARG A 25 -15.67 -0.08 7.40
N THR A 26 -14.80 0.23 6.43
CA THR A 26 -14.90 1.41 5.59
C THR A 26 -14.69 1.04 4.12
N GLN A 27 -14.96 1.97 3.20
CA GLN A 27 -14.86 1.71 1.77
C GLN A 27 -13.66 2.38 1.11
N THR A 28 -13.13 3.46 1.71
CA THR A 28 -12.00 4.19 1.14
C THR A 28 -10.91 4.40 2.17
N SER A 29 -9.68 4.63 1.70
CA SER A 29 -8.54 4.92 2.59
C SER A 29 -8.76 6.18 3.42
N LEU A 30 -9.37 7.22 2.84
CA LEU A 30 -9.68 8.44 3.59
C LEU A 30 -10.68 8.19 4.71
N GLN A 31 -11.70 7.36 4.45
CA GLN A 31 -12.65 6.95 5.49
C GLN A 31 -11.98 6.14 6.58
N THR A 32 -11.08 5.23 6.20
CA THR A 32 -10.31 4.43 7.15
C THR A 32 -9.47 5.33 8.06
N ALA A 33 -8.75 6.29 7.49
CA ALA A 33 -7.93 7.22 8.27
C ALA A 33 -8.78 7.99 9.26
N ARG A 34 -9.95 8.48 8.84
CA ARG A 34 -10.88 9.22 9.69
C ARG A 34 -11.42 8.35 10.82
N GLU A 35 -11.87 7.14 10.48
CA GLU A 35 -12.44 6.19 11.45
C GLU A 35 -11.40 5.76 12.49
N ALA A 36 -10.18 5.55 12.09
CA ALA A 36 -9.09 5.13 12.97
C ALA A 36 -8.39 6.30 13.66
N HIS A 37 -8.80 7.54 13.42
CA HIS A 37 -8.18 8.74 13.97
C HIS A 37 -6.69 8.87 13.62
N ILE A 38 -6.37 8.56 12.37
CA ILE A 38 -5.01 8.58 11.84
C ILE A 38 -4.91 9.69 10.78
N ALA A 39 -3.79 10.43 10.79
CA ALA A 39 -3.55 11.40 9.74
C ALA A 39 -3.45 10.67 8.39
N PRO A 40 -4.22 11.08 7.36
CA PRO A 40 -4.22 10.39 6.07
C PRO A 40 -2.86 10.40 5.37
N GLU A 41 -1.97 11.32 5.73
CA GLU A 41 -0.58 11.36 5.23
C GLU A 41 0.23 10.17 5.73
N ARG A 42 -0.20 9.50 6.80
CA ARG A 42 0.50 8.34 7.40
C ARG A 42 -0.14 7.01 7.06
N LEU A 43 -1.29 7.02 6.41
CA LEU A 43 -1.93 5.80 5.93
C LEU A 43 -1.48 5.54 4.49
N ALA A 44 -0.67 4.51 4.31
CA ALA A 44 -0.21 4.10 2.98
C ALA A 44 -1.29 3.27 2.30
N LYS A 45 -1.62 3.63 1.07
CA LYS A 45 -2.54 2.86 0.23
C LYS A 45 -1.79 2.30 -0.97
N SER A 46 -2.30 1.20 -1.50
CA SER A 46 -1.71 0.53 -2.65
C SER A 46 -2.60 0.72 -3.89
N VAL A 47 -1.95 0.90 -5.03
CA VAL A 47 -2.60 0.92 -6.34
C VAL A 47 -1.85 -0.08 -7.21
N LEU A 48 -2.55 -1.13 -7.65
CA LEU A 48 -1.95 -2.13 -8.51
C LEU A 48 -2.02 -1.67 -9.96
N LEU A 49 -0.85 -1.59 -10.59
CA LEU A 49 -0.68 -1.21 -11.98
C LEU A 49 -0.14 -2.39 -12.76
N GLU A 50 -0.30 -2.34 -14.07
CA GLU A 50 0.20 -3.36 -14.98
C GLU A 50 0.93 -2.71 -16.14
N ASP A 51 2.10 -3.22 -16.49
CA ASP A 51 2.84 -2.87 -17.68
C ASP A 51 3.14 -4.14 -18.49
N GLU A 52 3.95 -4.03 -19.53
CA GLU A 52 4.29 -5.18 -20.39
C GLU A 52 5.03 -6.30 -19.64
N GLN A 53 5.66 -5.97 -18.51
CA GLN A 53 6.44 -6.92 -17.72
C GLN A 53 5.65 -7.53 -16.56
N GLY A 54 4.41 -7.12 -16.36
CA GLY A 54 3.55 -7.62 -15.29
C GLY A 54 3.09 -6.53 -14.32
N TYR A 55 2.81 -6.93 -13.09
CA TYR A 55 2.26 -6.01 -12.08
C TYR A 55 3.32 -5.17 -11.40
N LEU A 56 2.91 -3.98 -11.01
CA LEU A 56 3.68 -3.02 -10.23
C LEU A 56 2.75 -2.42 -9.18
N MET A 57 3.15 -2.45 -7.93
CA MET A 57 2.36 -1.82 -6.86
C MET A 57 2.92 -0.42 -6.58
N ALA A 58 2.09 0.59 -6.79
CA ALA A 58 2.40 1.95 -6.38
C ALA A 58 1.84 2.18 -4.98
N ILE A 59 2.66 2.72 -4.10
CA ILE A 59 2.31 2.99 -2.70
C ILE A 59 2.41 4.48 -2.45
N LEU A 60 1.33 5.07 -1.93
CA LEU A 60 1.23 6.50 -1.70
C LEU A 60 0.31 6.79 -0.51
N PRO A 61 0.38 8.00 0.07
CA PRO A 61 -0.50 8.34 1.19
C PRO A 61 -1.98 8.41 0.79
N ALA A 62 -2.86 8.10 1.72
CA ALA A 62 -4.31 8.20 1.53
C ALA A 62 -4.76 9.63 1.17
N SER A 63 -4.01 10.64 1.61
CA SER A 63 -4.29 12.06 1.32
C SER A 63 -3.94 12.49 -0.11
N ARG A 64 -3.36 11.59 -0.89
CA ARG A 64 -2.85 11.92 -2.22
C ARG A 64 -3.44 11.00 -3.27
N ARG A 65 -3.37 11.41 -4.53
CA ARG A 65 -3.80 10.60 -5.66
C ARG A 65 -2.62 10.39 -6.60
N ILE A 66 -2.63 9.27 -7.30
CA ILE A 66 -1.56 8.95 -8.24
C ILE A 66 -1.68 9.82 -9.50
N GLU A 67 -0.54 10.33 -9.98
CA GLU A 67 -0.41 10.96 -11.28
C GLU A 67 0.10 9.91 -12.27
N LEU A 68 -0.82 9.17 -12.85
CA LEU A 68 -0.46 8.04 -13.70
C LEU A 68 0.37 8.46 -14.91
N GLY A 69 0.00 9.56 -15.57
CA GLY A 69 0.74 10.08 -16.72
C GLY A 69 2.17 10.47 -16.39
N ARG A 70 2.39 11.05 -15.20
CA ARG A 70 3.73 11.39 -14.74
C ARG A 70 4.57 10.14 -14.51
N LEU A 71 3.97 9.14 -13.86
CA LEU A 71 4.64 7.88 -13.60
C LEU A 71 5.00 7.17 -14.90
N GLU A 72 4.11 7.17 -15.88
CA GLU A 72 4.39 6.61 -17.20
C GLU A 72 5.59 7.27 -17.86
N ARG A 73 5.69 8.61 -17.78
CA ARG A 73 6.82 9.35 -18.34
C ARG A 73 8.12 9.03 -17.61
N GLU A 74 8.09 8.96 -16.29
CA GLU A 74 9.28 8.67 -15.49
C GLU A 74 9.80 7.24 -15.75
N LEU A 75 8.90 6.28 -15.91
CA LEU A 75 9.28 4.88 -16.16
C LEU A 75 9.50 4.58 -17.64
N GLY A 76 9.04 5.45 -18.54
CA GLY A 76 9.10 5.23 -19.98
C GLY A 76 8.25 4.04 -20.42
N ARG A 77 7.10 3.84 -19.77
CA ARG A 77 6.20 2.70 -20.01
C ARG A 77 4.75 3.12 -19.97
N ASN A 78 3.92 2.36 -20.68
CA ASN A 78 2.48 2.49 -20.57
C ASN A 78 2.01 1.67 -19.37
N LEU A 79 1.17 2.29 -18.54
CA LEU A 79 0.64 1.68 -17.33
C LEU A 79 -0.88 1.70 -17.36
N GLU A 80 -1.48 0.62 -16.89
CA GLU A 80 -2.92 0.50 -16.73
C GLU A 80 -3.24 0.13 -15.29
N LEU A 81 -4.37 0.59 -14.78
CA LEU A 81 -4.86 0.14 -13.49
C LEU A 81 -5.32 -1.31 -13.62
N ALA A 82 -4.93 -2.15 -12.67
CA ALA A 82 -5.43 -3.51 -12.63
C ALA A 82 -6.93 -3.50 -12.37
N THR A 83 -7.64 -4.48 -12.94
CA THR A 83 -9.08 -4.61 -12.75
C THR A 83 -9.40 -5.29 -11.43
N GLU A 84 -10.65 -5.15 -10.95
CA GLU A 84 -11.09 -5.87 -9.74
C GLU A 84 -10.90 -7.38 -9.84
N PRO A 85 -11.27 -8.05 -10.95
CA PRO A 85 -10.99 -9.48 -11.07
C PRO A 85 -9.52 -9.83 -10.94
N GLU A 86 -8.63 -9.00 -11.47
CA GLU A 86 -7.19 -9.19 -11.33
C GLU A 86 -6.73 -9.05 -9.88
N LEU A 87 -7.30 -8.08 -9.14
CA LEU A 87 -7.02 -7.91 -7.72
C LEU A 87 -7.45 -9.13 -6.91
N VAL A 88 -8.67 -9.64 -7.17
CA VAL A 88 -9.17 -10.83 -6.50
C VAL A 88 -8.26 -12.03 -6.76
N GLU A 89 -7.84 -12.23 -8.00
CA GLU A 89 -6.99 -13.35 -8.39
C GLU A 89 -5.60 -13.25 -7.76
N ARG A 90 -5.03 -12.05 -7.75
CA ARG A 90 -3.66 -11.84 -7.28
C ARG A 90 -3.54 -11.79 -5.76
N PHE A 91 -4.59 -11.32 -5.08
CA PHE A 91 -4.60 -11.15 -3.63
C PHE A 91 -5.73 -11.95 -2.98
N ARG A 92 -5.67 -13.28 -3.13
CA ARG A 92 -6.76 -14.18 -2.70
C ARG A 92 -7.06 -14.14 -1.20
N ASP A 93 -6.08 -13.79 -0.38
CA ASP A 93 -6.25 -13.68 1.07
C ASP A 93 -6.56 -12.24 1.52
N CYS A 94 -6.94 -11.38 0.58
CA CYS A 94 -7.29 -10.00 0.85
C CYS A 94 -8.64 -9.64 0.26
N GLU A 95 -9.34 -8.72 0.90
CA GLU A 95 -10.54 -8.12 0.31
C GLU A 95 -10.12 -6.99 -0.64
N VAL A 96 -10.90 -6.78 -1.69
CA VAL A 96 -10.69 -5.68 -2.64
C VAL A 96 -10.77 -4.35 -1.90
N GLY A 97 -9.81 -3.47 -2.12
CA GLY A 97 -9.73 -2.19 -1.43
C GLY A 97 -8.97 -2.23 -0.12
N ALA A 98 -8.61 -3.42 0.37
CA ALA A 98 -7.84 -3.59 1.61
C ALA A 98 -6.49 -4.27 1.38
N VAL A 99 -5.99 -4.24 0.15
CA VAL A 99 -4.69 -4.83 -0.18
C VAL A 99 -3.59 -4.08 0.56
N PRO A 100 -2.75 -4.80 1.33
CA PRO A 100 -1.67 -4.16 2.08
C PRO A 100 -0.69 -3.41 1.18
N ALA A 101 -0.22 -2.25 1.65
CA ALA A 101 0.76 -1.44 0.95
C ALA A 101 2.17 -2.01 1.14
N LEU A 102 2.38 -3.24 0.69
CA LEU A 102 3.64 -3.97 0.84
C LEU A 102 3.73 -5.01 -0.27
N GLY A 103 4.15 -4.57 -1.47
CA GLY A 103 4.15 -5.42 -2.67
C GLY A 103 5.05 -6.64 -2.55
N GLU A 104 6.18 -6.52 -1.86
CA GLU A 104 7.12 -7.64 -1.73
C GLU A 104 6.53 -8.83 -0.99
N ALA A 105 5.59 -8.61 -0.06
CA ALA A 105 4.89 -9.70 0.61
C ALA A 105 4.12 -10.58 -0.37
N PHE A 106 3.79 -10.04 -1.54
CA PHE A 106 3.03 -10.72 -2.58
C PHE A 106 3.87 -10.98 -3.84
N GLY A 107 5.18 -10.76 -3.77
CA GLY A 107 6.06 -10.97 -4.90
C GLY A 107 5.86 -9.98 -6.04
N ILE A 108 5.46 -8.76 -5.73
CA ILE A 108 5.17 -7.72 -6.72
C ILE A 108 6.19 -6.59 -6.62
N ARG A 109 6.68 -6.14 -7.78
CA ARG A 109 7.56 -4.96 -7.85
C ARG A 109 6.85 -3.78 -7.19
N THR A 110 7.59 -2.99 -6.43
CA THR A 110 7.02 -1.90 -5.64
C THR A 110 7.67 -0.57 -5.97
N LEU A 111 6.82 0.46 -6.07
CA LEU A 111 7.24 1.83 -6.23
C LEU A 111 6.59 2.65 -5.13
N ILE A 112 7.38 3.33 -4.31
CA ILE A 112 6.87 4.10 -3.18
C ILE A 112 7.01 5.61 -3.43
N ASP A 113 5.95 6.34 -3.09
CA ASP A 113 5.99 7.81 -3.16
C ASP A 113 6.88 8.35 -2.06
N ASP A 114 7.76 9.29 -2.42
CA ASP A 114 8.76 9.85 -1.50
C ASP A 114 8.16 10.45 -0.23
N THR A 115 6.92 10.93 -0.29
CA THR A 115 6.25 11.53 0.87
C THR A 115 6.10 10.54 2.04
N LEU A 116 6.05 9.24 1.77
CA LEU A 116 5.94 8.23 2.83
C LEU A 116 7.27 7.91 3.49
N LEU A 117 8.38 8.16 2.82
CA LEU A 117 9.70 7.79 3.32
C LEU A 117 10.19 8.66 4.49
N VAL A 118 9.53 9.78 4.73
CA VAL A 118 9.91 10.70 5.83
C VAL A 118 8.98 10.63 7.02
N ALA A 119 7.95 9.79 6.97
CA ALA A 119 7.00 9.65 8.07
C ALA A 119 7.61 8.90 9.25
N GLU A 120 7.23 9.29 10.47
CA GLU A 120 7.69 8.60 11.69
C GLU A 120 6.90 7.33 11.97
N ASP A 121 5.65 7.31 11.55
CA ASP A 121 4.74 6.17 11.70
C ASP A 121 4.00 5.95 10.40
N ILE A 122 3.82 4.68 10.04
CA ILE A 122 3.08 4.29 8.85
C ILE A 122 2.03 3.26 9.23
N TYR A 123 0.84 3.42 8.65
CA TYR A 123 -0.27 2.49 8.79
C TYR A 123 -0.66 2.00 7.41
N PHE A 124 -1.12 0.76 7.31
CA PHE A 124 -1.67 0.23 6.06
C PHE A 124 -2.67 -0.90 6.34
N GLU A 125 -3.55 -1.14 5.38
CA GLU A 125 -4.57 -2.18 5.51
C GLU A 125 -3.94 -3.57 5.67
N ALA A 126 -4.57 -4.39 6.49
CA ALA A 126 -4.09 -5.76 6.77
C ALA A 126 -4.72 -6.82 5.84
N GLY A 127 -5.61 -6.43 4.94
CA GLY A 127 -6.26 -7.32 3.98
C GLY A 127 -7.73 -7.62 4.28
N ASP A 128 -8.25 -7.19 5.41
CA ASP A 128 -9.60 -7.56 5.87
C ASP A 128 -10.60 -6.39 6.00
N HIS A 129 -10.20 -5.17 5.69
CA HIS A 129 -11.00 -3.95 5.87
C HIS A 129 -11.38 -3.65 7.34
N GLU A 130 -10.86 -4.38 8.29
CA GLU A 130 -11.20 -4.25 9.71
C GLU A 130 -9.97 -4.01 10.58
N ASP A 131 -8.79 -4.27 10.05
CA ASP A 131 -7.54 -4.10 10.78
C ASP A 131 -6.54 -3.27 9.98
N LEU A 132 -5.79 -2.45 10.69
CA LEU A 132 -4.62 -1.76 10.14
C LEU A 132 -3.37 -2.33 10.79
N VAL A 133 -2.30 -2.39 10.01
CA VAL A 133 -0.96 -2.67 10.52
C VAL A 133 -0.27 -1.33 10.76
N HIS A 134 0.35 -1.18 11.92
CA HIS A 134 1.16 -0.02 12.27
C HIS A 134 2.62 -0.45 12.42
N VAL A 135 3.50 0.27 11.73
CA VAL A 135 4.96 0.11 11.89
C VAL A 135 5.57 1.49 12.08
N ASN A 136 6.72 1.56 12.74
CA ASN A 136 7.43 2.82 12.82
C ASN A 136 8.10 3.13 11.47
N GLY A 137 8.50 4.39 11.28
CA GLY A 137 9.09 4.84 10.02
C GLY A 137 10.36 4.12 9.64
N ASP A 138 11.21 3.80 10.61
CA ASP A 138 12.48 3.07 10.35
C ASP A 138 12.19 1.67 9.83
N SER A 139 11.25 0.95 10.45
CA SER A 139 10.85 -0.39 9.98
C SER A 139 10.23 -0.32 8.59
N PHE A 140 9.41 0.70 8.32
CA PHE A 140 8.82 0.87 7.01
C PHE A 140 9.88 1.11 5.95
N ARG A 141 10.86 1.96 6.21
CA ARG A 141 11.97 2.21 5.29
C ARG A 141 12.78 0.95 5.02
N GLU A 142 13.00 0.11 6.03
CA GLU A 142 13.66 -1.19 5.85
C GLU A 142 12.83 -2.12 4.96
N LEU A 143 11.51 -2.16 5.17
CA LEU A 143 10.61 -2.96 4.34
C LEU A 143 10.62 -2.48 2.88
N MET A 144 10.90 -1.22 2.64
CA MET A 144 10.94 -0.59 1.31
C MET A 144 12.34 -0.48 0.73
N ALA A 145 13.35 -1.12 1.35
CA ALA A 145 14.75 -0.95 0.95
C ALA A 145 15.01 -1.31 -0.51
N ASP A 146 14.31 -2.31 -1.04
CA ASP A 146 14.48 -2.75 -2.43
C ASP A 146 13.43 -2.17 -3.37
N ALA A 147 12.54 -1.32 -2.88
CA ALA A 147 11.52 -0.69 -3.71
C ALA A 147 12.12 0.50 -4.48
N MET A 148 11.59 0.72 -5.67
CA MET A 148 11.85 1.97 -6.38
C MET A 148 11.10 3.09 -5.67
N HIS A 149 11.60 4.32 -5.77
CA HIS A 149 10.93 5.47 -5.17
C HIS A 149 10.88 6.64 -6.13
N GLY A 150 9.94 7.54 -5.93
CA GLY A 150 9.81 8.72 -6.76
C GLY A 150 8.69 9.62 -6.28
N SER A 151 8.47 10.70 -6.98
CA SER A 151 7.41 11.65 -6.70
C SER A 151 6.36 11.54 -7.81
N PHE A 152 5.25 10.85 -7.54
CA PHE A 152 4.24 10.54 -8.55
C PHE A 152 2.81 10.77 -8.07
N SER A 153 2.64 11.51 -6.99
CA SER A 153 1.32 11.78 -6.44
C SER A 153 1.07 13.29 -6.27
N LEU A 154 -0.22 13.64 -6.23
CA LEU A 154 -0.70 14.99 -5.98
C LEU A 154 -1.64 15.00 -4.77
N PRO A 155 -1.74 16.12 -4.06
CA PRO A 155 -2.74 16.24 -3.00
C PRO A 155 -4.14 15.97 -3.54
N GLN A 156 -4.92 15.23 -2.78
CA GLN A 156 -6.31 14.95 -3.11
C GLN A 156 -7.16 16.12 -2.61
N ALA A 157 -7.95 16.71 -3.50
CA ALA A 157 -8.79 17.85 -3.16
C ALA A 157 -9.96 17.46 -2.25
#